data_cf7bd3131c2bd4e5e6c4a7f686e38076
#
_entry.id   cf7bd3131c2bd4e5e6c4a7f686e38076
#
_cell.length_a   1.000
_cell.length_b   1.000
_cell.length_c   1.000
_cell.angle_alpha   90.00
_cell.angle_beta   90.00
_cell.angle_gamma   90.00
#
_symmetry.space_group_name_H-M   'P 1'
#
loop_
_entity.id
_entity.type
_entity.pdbx_description
1 polymer ?
#
loop_
_entity_poly.entity_id
_entity_poly.type
_entity_poly.pdbx_seq_one_letter_code
_entity_poly.pdbx_strand_id
1 'polypeptide(L)'
;MKNSKTVLIDKNPGRNAQTYGIARELNTDLDLIHEPSVGVIGNKGDSQCYIGVEKKVSVIHEALRNRIGKSNDQLQMRLVQPEFTVATSDGIRNGTKEMRYSLIGREVTNDSICEHLSASGLEGTIAVVACDKPPVGTLAAILEHNRPAIIMSDGSIRPGKDSKTLEPIDIVTSYQIAGSDDEELKRRIAIESCPGYGSCGGMFTYNTMQTFLGVVGMEPIHMVSPASQDPRRTEVFPEQLVGFLDNLISKNITPRDVVNRDSIRNAVIVAMAVGGSTNVMLHAPEITRAAGYSSFYDDIMSAEEFNYLSREVVPVLVNARPFGTHSMVDIDEKGGIQVFVRDLLESGLIDGNVITCTGSTLSEQIENLRPPPPDGEVIFSVKSPFKPTGGLRLLGGNLSPDQSAVLKLAGVEGGLENNTFRGTARVFDGEQNLLRHLESKPHELQDRDMIVVRYEGPVGGPGMPEMLDSTSRITAICRDRGIVVALMTDGRFSGG
;
A
#
# COMPACT_ATOMS: atom_id res chain seq x y z
N MET A 1 6.11 -10.80 32.49
CA MET A 1 6.79 -9.76 31.76
C MET A 1 7.76 -9.02 32.67
N LYS A 2 8.95 -9.48 32.77
CA LYS A 2 9.98 -8.82 33.57
C LYS A 2 11.28 -8.77 32.82
N ASN A 3 11.35 -8.16 31.65
CA ASN A 3 12.66 -7.97 30.99
C ASN A 3 12.67 -7.08 29.73
N SER A 4 11.65 -6.27 29.47
CA SER A 4 11.83 -5.20 28.51
C SER A 4 12.16 -3.91 29.25
N LYS A 5 13.36 -3.84 29.78
CA LYS A 5 13.86 -2.54 30.23
C LYS A 5 14.19 -1.77 28.95
N THR A 6 13.55 -0.63 28.76
CA THR A 6 13.95 0.32 27.72
C THR A 6 15.45 0.46 27.73
N VAL A 7 16.09 0.32 26.60
CA VAL A 7 17.53 0.49 26.38
C VAL A 7 18.03 1.84 26.93
N LEU A 8 17.13 2.81 27.07
CA LEU A 8 17.40 4.17 27.53
C LEU A 8 17.59 4.30 29.05
N ILE A 9 17.13 3.35 29.87
CA ILE A 9 17.22 3.44 31.32
C ILE A 9 18.11 2.34 31.85
N ASP A 10 19.33 2.67 32.12
CA ASP A 10 20.31 1.77 32.70
C ASP A 10 20.93 2.36 34.00
N LYS A 11 21.96 1.72 34.50
CA LYS A 11 22.69 2.17 35.68
C LYS A 11 23.57 3.40 35.41
N ASN A 12 23.70 3.85 34.16
CA ASN A 12 24.55 4.98 33.80
C ASN A 12 23.75 6.30 33.84
N PRO A 13 24.03 7.20 34.80
CA PRO A 13 23.32 8.46 34.92
C PRO A 13 23.43 9.36 33.68
N GLY A 14 24.53 9.27 32.93
CA GLY A 14 24.73 10.02 31.71
C GLY A 14 23.77 9.66 30.59
N ARG A 15 23.48 8.37 30.43
CA ARG A 15 22.47 7.92 29.46
C ARG A 15 21.06 8.34 29.87
N ASN A 16 20.76 8.31 31.17
CA ASN A 16 19.45 8.64 31.68
C ASN A 16 19.18 10.17 31.69
N ALA A 17 20.22 11.01 31.72
CA ALA A 17 20.08 12.45 31.89
C ALA A 17 19.17 13.10 30.83
N GLN A 18 19.31 12.73 29.55
CA GLN A 18 18.46 13.27 28.49
C GLN A 18 17.02 12.75 28.60
N THR A 19 16.81 11.49 28.96
CA THR A 19 15.47 10.92 29.17
C THR A 19 14.74 11.65 30.31
N TYR A 20 15.42 11.93 31.42
CA TYR A 20 14.86 12.74 32.52
C TYR A 20 14.64 14.20 32.10
N GLY A 21 15.54 14.76 31.29
CA GLY A 21 15.40 16.11 30.74
C GLY A 21 14.15 16.24 29.86
N ILE A 22 13.97 15.32 28.91
CA ILE A 22 12.79 15.27 28.04
C ILE A 22 11.51 15.10 28.87
N ALA A 23 11.49 14.19 29.83
CA ALA A 23 10.32 13.96 30.68
C ALA A 23 9.89 15.22 31.43
N ARG A 24 10.83 16.01 31.95
CA ARG A 24 10.53 17.30 32.60
C ARG A 24 9.98 18.34 31.62
N GLU A 25 10.62 18.51 30.48
CA GLU A 25 10.17 19.47 29.45
C GLU A 25 8.77 19.14 28.92
N LEU A 26 8.44 17.86 28.84
CA LEU A 26 7.13 17.39 28.41
C LEU A 26 6.12 17.23 29.55
N ASN A 27 6.50 17.62 30.76
CA ASN A 27 5.67 17.50 31.96
C ASN A 27 5.14 16.08 32.20
N THR A 28 5.99 15.09 31.89
CA THR A 28 5.72 13.67 32.10
C THR A 28 6.10 13.28 33.54
N ASP A 29 5.30 12.45 34.16
CA ASP A 29 5.62 11.91 35.48
C ASP A 29 6.94 11.13 35.42
N LEU A 30 7.89 11.52 36.28
CA LEU A 30 9.20 10.88 36.34
C LEU A 30 9.14 9.42 36.81
N ASP A 31 8.09 9.02 37.51
CA ASP A 31 7.89 7.63 37.91
C ASP A 31 7.55 6.73 36.73
N LEU A 32 7.00 7.31 35.63
CA LEU A 32 6.70 6.58 34.40
C LEU A 32 7.93 6.33 33.50
N ILE A 33 9.09 6.86 33.83
CA ILE A 33 10.30 6.68 33.01
C ILE A 33 10.71 5.20 32.89
N HIS A 34 10.38 4.39 33.89
CA HIS A 34 10.68 2.96 33.92
C HIS A 34 9.62 2.08 33.25
N GLU A 35 8.53 2.70 32.81
CA GLU A 35 7.43 2.00 32.15
C GLU A 35 7.66 1.88 30.64
N PRO A 36 6.99 0.92 29.96
CA PRO A 36 7.08 0.77 28.50
C PRO A 36 6.81 2.07 27.75
N SER A 37 7.67 2.41 26.80
CA SER A 37 7.49 3.59 25.99
C SER A 37 6.62 3.30 24.76
N VAL A 38 5.66 4.18 24.49
CA VAL A 38 4.77 4.10 23.33
C VAL A 38 4.81 5.40 22.54
N GLY A 39 4.65 5.29 21.23
CA GLY A 39 4.68 6.46 20.36
C GLY A 39 3.84 6.30 19.09
N VAL A 40 3.67 7.42 18.42
CA VAL A 40 2.99 7.48 17.11
C VAL A 40 3.97 8.01 16.08
N ILE A 41 4.05 7.33 14.95
CA ILE A 41 4.89 7.70 13.82
C ILE A 41 4.02 8.02 12.63
N GLY A 42 4.39 9.04 11.84
CA GLY A 42 3.73 9.37 10.58
C GLY A 42 4.71 9.63 9.45
N ASN A 43 4.19 9.71 8.25
CA ASN A 43 4.94 10.18 7.10
C ASN A 43 4.48 11.60 6.76
N LYS A 44 5.39 12.55 6.58
CA LYS A 44 5.06 13.95 6.30
C LYS A 44 5.71 14.40 5.01
N GLY A 45 4.92 15.07 4.17
CA GLY A 45 5.40 15.62 2.91
C GLY A 45 4.43 16.67 2.37
N ASP A 46 4.93 17.54 1.50
CA ASP A 46 4.15 18.58 0.84
C ASP A 46 3.44 18.01 -0.39
N SER A 47 2.45 17.18 -0.14
CA SER A 47 1.58 16.68 -1.19
C SER A 47 0.23 16.23 -0.64
N GLN A 48 -0.73 16.14 -1.53
CA GLN A 48 -2.11 15.77 -1.23
C GLN A 48 -2.23 14.42 -0.49
N CYS A 49 -1.33 13.47 -0.77
CA CYS A 49 -1.30 12.16 -0.10
C CYS A 49 -1.01 12.25 1.40
N TYR A 50 -0.32 13.31 1.87
CA TYR A 50 0.17 13.39 3.26
C TYR A 50 -0.53 14.45 4.12
N ILE A 51 -1.37 15.29 3.53
CA ILE A 51 -2.06 16.39 4.26
C ILE A 51 -2.86 15.86 5.47
N GLY A 52 -3.49 14.68 5.32
CA GLY A 52 -4.30 14.08 6.38
C GLY A 52 -3.52 13.41 7.50
N VAL A 53 -2.27 13.05 7.28
CA VAL A 53 -1.48 12.22 8.20
C VAL A 53 -1.23 12.91 9.53
N GLU A 54 -0.79 14.17 9.51
CA GLU A 54 -0.45 14.92 10.74
C GLU A 54 -1.64 15.04 11.70
N LYS A 55 -2.84 15.29 11.16
CA LYS A 55 -4.07 15.33 11.97
C LYS A 55 -4.35 13.97 12.63
N LYS A 56 -4.21 12.88 11.88
CA LYS A 56 -4.46 11.52 12.40
C LYS A 56 -3.42 11.14 13.46
N VAL A 57 -2.15 11.42 13.23
CA VAL A 57 -1.08 11.25 14.22
C VAL A 57 -1.41 12.02 15.50
N SER A 58 -1.85 13.27 15.38
CA SER A 58 -2.19 14.11 16.53
C SER A 58 -3.34 13.56 17.36
N VAL A 59 -4.44 13.11 16.72
CA VAL A 59 -5.59 12.56 17.45
C VAL A 59 -5.28 11.19 18.07
N ILE A 60 -4.47 10.35 17.44
CA ILE A 60 -4.01 9.08 18.01
C ILE A 60 -3.10 9.35 19.21
N HIS A 61 -2.19 10.30 19.10
CA HIS A 61 -1.32 10.69 20.20
C HIS A 61 -2.12 11.25 21.39
N GLU A 62 -3.18 12.00 21.14
CA GLU A 62 -4.09 12.49 22.19
C GLU A 62 -4.86 11.31 22.83
N ALA A 63 -5.35 10.35 22.05
CA ALA A 63 -6.00 9.15 22.56
C ALA A 63 -5.05 8.33 23.49
N LEU A 64 -3.79 8.14 23.08
CA LEU A 64 -2.76 7.53 23.93
C LEU A 64 -2.54 8.33 25.23
N ARG A 65 -2.42 9.64 25.15
CA ARG A 65 -2.28 10.52 26.33
C ARG A 65 -3.45 10.38 27.30
N ASN A 66 -4.66 10.38 26.77
CA ASN A 66 -5.88 10.22 27.56
C ASN A 66 -5.97 8.84 28.23
N ARG A 67 -5.43 7.82 27.59
CA ARG A 67 -5.38 6.46 28.10
C ARG A 67 -4.38 6.32 29.25
N ILE A 68 -3.17 6.82 29.10
CA ILE A 68 -2.10 6.77 30.11
C ILE A 68 -2.52 7.42 31.44
N GLY A 69 -3.30 8.51 31.39
CA GLY A 69 -3.74 9.23 32.58
C GLY A 69 -4.90 8.63 33.37
N LYS A 70 -5.56 7.56 32.88
CA LYS A 70 -6.85 7.08 33.44
C LYS A 70 -6.86 5.69 34.06
N SER A 71 -5.74 5.01 34.06
CA SER A 71 -5.74 3.56 34.38
C SER A 71 -5.34 3.26 35.82
N ASN A 72 -6.28 2.77 36.63
CA ASN A 72 -5.99 2.14 37.91
C ASN A 72 -5.59 0.67 37.80
N ASP A 73 -5.77 0.01 36.65
CA ASP A 73 -5.62 -1.46 36.51
C ASP A 73 -4.90 -1.91 35.22
N GLN A 74 -4.31 -1.01 34.43
CA GLN A 74 -3.69 -1.37 33.14
C GLN A 74 -2.24 -0.90 33.06
N LEU A 75 -1.51 -1.42 32.07
CA LEU A 75 -0.11 -1.10 31.81
C LEU A 75 0.14 0.41 31.92
N GLN A 76 0.98 0.79 32.86
CA GLN A 76 1.53 2.13 32.90
C GLN A 76 2.48 2.26 31.71
N MET A 77 2.38 3.34 30.96
CA MET A 77 3.15 3.58 29.75
C MET A 77 3.70 5.01 29.72
N ARG A 78 4.86 5.19 29.12
CA ARG A 78 5.47 6.50 28.85
C ARG A 78 5.20 6.90 27.41
N LEU A 79 4.56 8.03 27.19
CA LEU A 79 4.29 8.56 25.86
C LEU A 79 5.52 9.31 25.33
N VAL A 80 5.91 8.99 24.10
CA VAL A 80 6.93 9.71 23.35
C VAL A 80 6.26 10.69 22.38
N GLN A 81 6.92 11.81 22.07
CA GLN A 81 6.40 12.78 21.11
C GLN A 81 6.21 12.15 19.72
N PRO A 82 5.22 12.60 18.96
CA PRO A 82 5.03 12.13 17.59
C PRO A 82 6.26 12.42 16.71
N GLU A 83 6.64 11.44 15.89
CA GLU A 83 7.73 11.57 14.95
C GLU A 83 7.25 11.43 13.51
N PHE A 84 7.97 12.08 12.60
CA PHE A 84 7.60 12.07 11.19
C PHE A 84 8.80 11.79 10.31
N THR A 85 8.66 10.80 9.40
CA THR A 85 9.61 10.61 8.32
C THR A 85 9.28 11.55 7.16
N VAL A 86 10.30 12.00 6.44
CA VAL A 86 10.10 12.77 5.21
C VAL A 86 9.59 11.85 4.10
N ALA A 87 8.54 12.28 3.43
CA ALA A 87 7.95 11.54 2.32
C ALA A 87 7.58 12.46 1.16
N THR A 88 7.54 11.91 -0.04
CA THR A 88 7.15 12.62 -1.26
C THR A 88 6.18 11.79 -2.09
N SER A 89 5.24 12.45 -2.75
CA SER A 89 4.23 11.78 -3.55
C SER A 89 4.80 11.26 -4.88
N ASP A 90 4.50 10.02 -5.18
CA ASP A 90 4.78 9.44 -6.49
C ASP A 90 3.89 10.06 -7.59
N GLY A 91 2.68 10.48 -7.25
CA GLY A 91 1.79 11.15 -8.20
C GLY A 91 2.38 12.43 -8.79
N ILE A 92 3.03 13.27 -7.97
CA ILE A 92 3.65 14.52 -8.44
C ILE A 92 4.89 14.25 -9.31
N ARG A 93 5.64 13.18 -9.02
CA ARG A 93 6.90 12.87 -9.72
C ARG A 93 6.71 12.03 -10.98
N ASN A 94 5.54 11.45 -11.20
CA ASN A 94 5.28 10.61 -12.37
C ASN A 94 5.58 11.35 -13.67
N GLY A 95 6.20 10.66 -14.62
CA GLY A 95 6.63 11.24 -15.89
C GLY A 95 7.86 12.16 -15.80
N THR A 96 8.47 12.32 -14.62
CA THR A 96 9.68 13.13 -14.41
C THR A 96 10.89 12.29 -14.03
N LYS A 97 12.09 12.87 -14.13
CA LYS A 97 13.34 12.20 -13.74
C LYS A 97 13.40 11.91 -12.25
N GLU A 98 12.71 12.70 -11.45
CA GLU A 98 12.64 12.61 -10.00
C GLU A 98 11.89 11.36 -9.55
N MET A 99 11.12 10.72 -10.43
CA MET A 99 10.46 9.44 -10.15
C MET A 99 11.45 8.30 -9.83
N ARG A 100 12.71 8.42 -10.24
CA ARG A 100 13.79 7.48 -9.88
C ARG A 100 14.07 7.41 -8.38
N TYR A 101 13.71 8.45 -7.61
CA TYR A 101 13.83 8.44 -6.14
C TYR A 101 12.67 7.74 -5.43
N SER A 102 11.65 7.28 -6.15
CA SER A 102 10.46 6.66 -5.55
C SER A 102 10.79 5.41 -4.74
N LEU A 103 11.50 4.44 -5.33
CA LEU A 103 11.84 3.20 -4.63
C LEU A 103 12.82 3.45 -3.47
N ILE A 104 13.78 4.34 -3.64
CA ILE A 104 14.69 4.77 -2.56
C ILE A 104 13.91 5.36 -1.37
N GLY A 105 12.79 6.03 -1.62
CA GLY A 105 11.91 6.55 -0.57
C GLY A 105 11.37 5.45 0.37
N ARG A 106 11.25 4.19 -0.09
CA ARG A 106 10.93 3.05 0.75
C ARG A 106 12.05 2.77 1.76
N GLU A 107 13.30 2.70 1.27
CA GLU A 107 14.46 2.42 2.12
C GLU A 107 14.72 3.56 3.11
N VAL A 108 14.65 4.82 2.65
CA VAL A 108 14.78 6.00 3.52
C VAL A 108 13.71 6.00 4.63
N THR A 109 12.49 5.61 4.31
CA THR A 109 11.42 5.47 5.32
C THR A 109 11.77 4.37 6.31
N ASN A 110 12.22 3.20 5.85
CA ASN A 110 12.65 2.10 6.71
C ASN A 110 13.77 2.55 7.66
N ASP A 111 14.87 3.06 7.12
CA ASP A 111 16.05 3.46 7.89
C ASP A 111 15.72 4.53 8.93
N SER A 112 14.96 5.56 8.54
CA SER A 112 14.55 6.65 9.43
C SER A 112 13.68 6.16 10.59
N ILE A 113 12.75 5.23 10.33
CA ILE A 113 11.91 4.64 11.38
C ILE A 113 12.74 3.72 12.28
N CYS A 114 13.62 2.88 11.72
CA CYS A 114 14.49 2.01 12.51
C CYS A 114 15.38 2.83 13.45
N GLU A 115 15.96 3.92 12.98
CA GLU A 115 16.75 4.85 13.80
C GLU A 115 15.91 5.38 14.97
N HIS A 116 14.72 5.91 14.67
CA HIS A 116 13.82 6.45 15.70
C HIS A 116 13.38 5.38 16.71
N LEU A 117 12.88 4.26 16.25
CA LEU A 117 12.42 3.16 17.13
C LEU A 117 13.53 2.68 18.07
N SER A 118 14.76 2.58 17.54
CA SER A 118 15.92 2.16 18.31
C SER A 118 16.38 3.22 19.32
N ALA A 119 16.46 4.49 18.90
CA ALA A 119 16.91 5.59 19.74
C ALA A 119 15.91 5.92 20.85
N SER A 120 14.61 5.91 20.55
CA SER A 120 13.55 6.20 21.52
C SER A 120 13.19 4.98 22.38
N GLY A 121 13.66 3.78 22.01
CA GLY A 121 13.39 2.54 22.72
C GLY A 121 11.89 2.25 22.82
N LEU A 122 11.14 2.46 21.73
CA LEU A 122 9.70 2.24 21.72
C LEU A 122 9.37 0.75 21.89
N GLU A 123 8.52 0.47 22.83
CA GLU A 123 7.99 -0.87 23.13
C GLU A 123 6.57 -1.07 22.60
N GLY A 124 5.94 0.02 22.14
CA GLY A 124 4.66 -0.02 21.43
C GLY A 124 4.57 1.14 20.44
N THR A 125 4.10 0.85 19.21
CA THR A 125 4.06 1.83 18.14
C THR A 125 2.75 1.79 17.36
N ILE A 126 2.17 2.96 17.10
CA ILE A 126 1.12 3.12 16.08
C ILE A 126 1.71 3.96 14.95
N ALA A 127 1.65 3.46 13.71
CA ALA A 127 2.16 4.17 12.55
C ALA A 127 1.03 4.58 11.61
N VAL A 128 1.01 5.83 11.15
CA VAL A 128 0.08 6.33 10.13
C VAL A 128 0.83 6.50 8.83
N VAL A 129 0.39 5.80 7.78
CA VAL A 129 1.10 5.70 6.50
C VAL A 129 0.24 6.15 5.32
N ALA A 130 0.87 6.77 4.33
CA ALA A 130 0.21 7.22 3.11
C ALA A 130 1.11 7.00 1.89
N CYS A 131 0.53 7.08 0.68
CA CYS A 131 1.20 6.89 -0.59
C CYS A 131 1.78 5.47 -0.78
N ASP A 132 2.60 5.24 -1.80
CA ASP A 132 2.95 3.91 -2.29
C ASP A 132 4.10 3.23 -1.53
N LYS A 133 5.10 3.97 -1.09
CA LYS A 133 6.34 3.43 -0.51
C LYS A 133 6.38 3.42 1.01
N PRO A 134 5.88 4.46 1.70
CA PRO A 134 5.88 4.49 3.16
C PRO A 134 5.17 3.31 3.84
N PRO A 135 4.03 2.77 3.34
CA PRO A 135 3.43 1.58 3.95
C PRO A 135 4.39 0.40 4.06
N VAL A 136 5.15 0.16 3.00
CA VAL A 136 6.10 -0.96 2.93
C VAL A 136 7.35 -0.69 3.76
N GLY A 137 7.95 0.51 3.64
CA GLY A 137 9.11 0.90 4.44
C GLY A 137 8.82 0.90 5.94
N THR A 138 7.63 1.38 6.33
CA THR A 138 7.18 1.37 7.73
C THR A 138 6.97 -0.05 8.24
N LEU A 139 6.33 -0.93 7.44
CA LEU A 139 6.15 -2.32 7.84
C LEU A 139 7.49 -3.04 7.99
N ALA A 140 8.44 -2.82 7.08
CA ALA A 140 9.78 -3.39 7.17
C ALA A 140 10.50 -2.95 8.45
N ALA A 141 10.48 -1.66 8.78
CA ALA A 141 11.07 -1.13 10.02
C ALA A 141 10.43 -1.72 11.28
N ILE A 142 9.10 -1.82 11.32
CA ILE A 142 8.34 -2.41 12.41
C ILE A 142 8.71 -3.90 12.60
N LEU A 143 8.86 -4.64 11.49
CA LEU A 143 9.28 -6.04 11.52
C LEU A 143 10.72 -6.21 12.02
N GLU A 144 11.63 -5.33 11.61
CA GLU A 144 13.02 -5.37 12.07
C GLU A 144 13.14 -5.00 13.55
N HIS A 145 12.41 -4.01 14.01
CA HIS A 145 12.33 -3.64 15.43
C HIS A 145 11.62 -4.71 16.29
N ASN A 146 10.62 -5.35 15.75
CA ASN A 146 9.85 -6.46 16.31
C ASN A 146 9.32 -6.23 17.75
N ARG A 147 8.72 -5.07 17.96
CA ARG A 147 7.95 -4.72 19.16
C ARG A 147 6.49 -4.50 18.81
N PRO A 148 5.54 -4.69 19.75
CA PRO A 148 4.11 -4.48 19.51
C PRO A 148 3.83 -3.25 18.67
N ALA A 149 3.16 -3.41 17.54
CA ALA A 149 2.91 -2.30 16.62
C ALA A 149 1.64 -2.52 15.80
N ILE A 150 1.05 -1.40 15.38
CA ILE A 150 -0.12 -1.36 14.51
C ILE A 150 0.13 -0.30 13.44
N ILE A 151 -0.30 -0.58 12.22
CA ILE A 151 -0.30 0.39 11.12
C ILE A 151 -1.74 0.82 10.86
N MET A 152 -1.93 2.10 10.59
CA MET A 152 -3.17 2.66 10.03
C MET A 152 -2.82 3.38 8.74
N SER A 153 -3.40 2.97 7.65
CA SER A 153 -3.32 3.70 6.38
C SER A 153 -4.07 5.02 6.47
N ASP A 154 -3.56 6.08 5.84
CA ASP A 154 -4.25 7.39 5.79
C ASP A 154 -5.60 7.31 5.10
N GLY A 155 -5.73 6.43 4.11
CA GLY A 155 -6.92 6.23 3.30
C GLY A 155 -6.82 6.90 1.93
N SER A 156 -7.70 6.46 1.03
CA SER A 156 -7.74 6.97 -0.34
C SER A 156 -8.49 8.30 -0.45
N ILE A 157 -8.13 9.05 -1.50
CA ILE A 157 -8.87 10.25 -1.90
C ILE A 157 -10.20 9.85 -2.54
N ARG A 158 -11.22 10.67 -2.37
CA ARG A 158 -12.47 10.52 -3.12
C ARG A 158 -12.25 10.88 -4.59
N PRO A 159 -12.92 10.21 -5.53
CA PRO A 159 -12.89 10.62 -6.94
C PRO A 159 -13.44 12.03 -7.11
N GLY A 160 -12.90 12.75 -8.07
CA GLY A 160 -13.47 14.01 -8.55
C GLY A 160 -14.68 13.78 -9.45
N LYS A 161 -15.25 14.86 -9.92
CA LYS A 161 -16.39 14.84 -10.83
C LYS A 161 -16.20 15.93 -11.90
N ASP A 162 -16.21 15.54 -13.17
CA ASP A 162 -16.18 16.51 -14.27
C ASP A 162 -17.46 17.36 -14.24
N SER A 163 -17.34 18.66 -14.08
CA SER A 163 -18.45 19.60 -14.00
C SER A 163 -19.31 19.68 -15.27
N LYS A 164 -18.80 19.28 -16.42
CA LYS A 164 -19.53 19.28 -17.70
C LYS A 164 -20.24 17.95 -17.99
N THR A 165 -19.57 16.82 -17.76
CA THR A 165 -20.12 15.49 -18.08
C THR A 165 -20.76 14.80 -16.91
N LEU A 166 -20.46 15.25 -15.67
CA LEU A 166 -20.85 14.67 -14.40
C LEU A 166 -20.26 13.28 -14.11
N GLU A 167 -19.33 12.83 -14.97
CA GLU A 167 -18.64 11.55 -14.78
C GLU A 167 -17.58 11.62 -13.68
N PRO A 168 -17.34 10.52 -12.96
CA PRO A 168 -16.25 10.43 -11.99
C PRO A 168 -14.91 10.45 -12.69
N ILE A 169 -14.00 11.29 -12.19
CA ILE A 169 -12.65 11.47 -12.70
C ILE A 169 -11.61 11.33 -11.58
N ASP A 170 -10.37 11.02 -11.95
CA ASP A 170 -9.26 10.85 -11.03
C ASP A 170 -7.91 11.26 -11.66
N ILE A 171 -6.82 11.00 -10.96
CA ILE A 171 -5.45 11.30 -11.43
C ILE A 171 -5.14 10.62 -12.77
N VAL A 172 -5.63 9.40 -13.00
CA VAL A 172 -5.41 8.68 -14.28
C VAL A 172 -6.11 9.40 -15.41
N THR A 173 -7.33 9.87 -15.18
CA THR A 173 -8.06 10.71 -16.16
C THR A 173 -7.25 11.95 -16.57
N SER A 174 -6.60 12.61 -15.59
CA SER A 174 -5.74 13.77 -15.87
C SER A 174 -4.55 13.41 -16.76
N TYR A 175 -3.89 12.28 -16.51
CA TYR A 175 -2.79 11.81 -17.37
C TYR A 175 -3.27 11.42 -18.78
N GLN A 176 -4.43 10.79 -18.89
CA GLN A 176 -4.98 10.36 -20.17
C GLN A 176 -5.26 11.53 -21.13
N ILE A 177 -5.66 12.69 -20.59
CA ILE A 177 -5.92 13.88 -21.42
C ILE A 177 -4.70 14.75 -21.65
N ALA A 178 -3.52 14.39 -21.12
CA ALA A 178 -2.31 15.22 -21.24
C ALA A 178 -1.92 15.52 -22.68
N GLY A 179 -2.23 14.64 -23.64
CA GLY A 179 -1.99 14.82 -25.06
C GLY A 179 -3.09 15.58 -25.82
N SER A 180 -4.15 16.04 -25.16
CA SER A 180 -5.23 16.82 -25.80
C SER A 180 -4.75 18.22 -26.19
N ASP A 181 -5.24 18.76 -27.32
CA ASP A 181 -5.03 20.14 -27.71
C ASP A 181 -5.99 21.12 -27.00
N ASP A 182 -6.99 20.61 -26.29
CA ASP A 182 -7.97 21.44 -25.56
C ASP A 182 -7.42 21.81 -24.16
N GLU A 183 -6.84 23.00 -24.09
CA GLU A 183 -6.27 23.55 -22.85
C GLU A 183 -7.33 23.83 -21.78
N GLU A 184 -8.57 24.15 -22.15
CA GLU A 184 -9.67 24.33 -21.19
C GLU A 184 -10.05 22.99 -20.55
N LEU A 185 -10.15 21.93 -21.36
CA LEU A 185 -10.38 20.57 -20.88
C LEU A 185 -9.27 20.13 -19.92
N LYS A 186 -8.00 20.26 -20.33
CA LYS A 186 -6.85 19.90 -19.49
C LYS A 186 -6.89 20.62 -18.14
N ARG A 187 -7.10 21.93 -18.14
CA ARG A 187 -7.17 22.72 -16.91
C ARG A 187 -8.34 22.31 -16.03
N ARG A 188 -9.53 22.11 -16.60
CA ARG A 188 -10.73 21.69 -15.85
C ARG A 188 -10.53 20.34 -15.19
N ILE A 189 -10.13 19.34 -15.95
CA ILE A 189 -9.91 17.99 -15.42
C ILE A 189 -8.81 17.99 -14.36
N ALA A 190 -7.70 18.70 -14.55
CA ALA A 190 -6.63 18.79 -13.56
C ALA A 190 -7.11 19.39 -12.23
N ILE A 191 -8.00 20.38 -12.26
CA ILE A 191 -8.57 21.00 -11.05
C ILE A 191 -9.57 20.07 -10.35
N GLU A 192 -10.37 19.35 -11.13
CA GLU A 192 -11.53 18.62 -10.62
C GLU A 192 -11.24 17.15 -10.25
N SER A 193 -10.13 16.57 -10.72
CA SER A 193 -9.83 15.14 -10.58
C SER A 193 -9.56 14.68 -9.15
N CYS A 194 -8.98 15.53 -8.32
CA CYS A 194 -8.49 15.15 -7.00
C CYS A 194 -8.99 16.09 -5.91
N PRO A 195 -10.28 16.05 -5.54
CA PRO A 195 -10.83 16.92 -4.50
C PRO A 195 -10.42 16.48 -3.10
N GLY A 196 -10.00 17.42 -2.26
CA GLY A 196 -9.61 17.12 -0.89
C GLY A 196 -8.20 16.52 -0.76
N TYR A 197 -8.02 15.54 0.10
CA TYR A 197 -6.72 14.89 0.33
C TYR A 197 -6.88 13.38 0.57
N GLY A 198 -5.77 12.67 0.40
CA GLY A 198 -5.67 11.21 0.54
C GLY A 198 -4.78 10.62 -0.55
N SER A 199 -4.48 9.35 -0.44
CA SER A 199 -3.73 8.60 -1.46
C SER A 199 -4.63 8.21 -2.64
N CYS A 200 -4.06 7.67 -3.72
CA CYS A 200 -4.80 7.36 -4.95
C CYS A 200 -6.06 6.52 -4.69
N GLY A 201 -7.16 6.79 -5.41
CA GLY A 201 -8.46 6.18 -5.17
C GLY A 201 -8.69 4.83 -5.84
N GLY A 202 -7.95 4.49 -6.93
CA GLY A 202 -8.07 3.19 -7.60
C GLY A 202 -7.29 2.08 -6.90
N MET A 203 -7.46 0.82 -7.35
CA MET A 203 -6.68 -0.33 -6.88
C MET A 203 -5.27 -0.33 -7.50
N PHE A 204 -4.58 0.79 -7.30
CA PHE A 204 -3.18 1.02 -7.66
C PHE A 204 -2.25 0.49 -6.57
N THR A 205 -0.97 0.87 -6.60
CA THR A 205 0.01 0.38 -5.63
C THR A 205 -0.40 0.66 -4.19
N TYR A 206 -0.84 1.89 -3.88
CA TYR A 206 -1.25 2.23 -2.52
C TYR A 206 -2.38 1.35 -1.99
N ASN A 207 -3.52 1.28 -2.69
CA ASN A 207 -4.67 0.48 -2.23
C ASN A 207 -4.40 -1.02 -2.25
N THR A 208 -3.53 -1.50 -3.15
CA THR A 208 -3.03 -2.88 -3.11
C THR A 208 -2.24 -3.12 -1.83
N MET A 209 -1.34 -2.21 -1.47
CA MET A 209 -0.49 -2.40 -0.28
C MET A 209 -1.24 -2.15 1.03
N GLN A 210 -2.19 -1.21 1.10
CA GLN A 210 -3.03 -1.10 2.30
C GLN A 210 -3.96 -2.31 2.47
N THR A 211 -4.50 -2.89 1.38
CA THR A 211 -5.23 -4.17 1.43
C THR A 211 -4.31 -5.29 1.91
N PHE A 212 -3.07 -5.33 1.41
CA PHE A 212 -2.04 -6.24 1.88
C PHE A 212 -1.79 -6.08 3.39
N LEU A 213 -1.64 -4.84 3.90
CA LEU A 213 -1.46 -4.57 5.34
C LEU A 213 -2.62 -5.09 6.19
N GLY A 214 -3.86 -4.93 5.73
CA GLY A 214 -5.04 -5.44 6.41
C GLY A 214 -5.07 -6.97 6.46
N VAL A 215 -4.75 -7.63 5.37
CA VAL A 215 -4.80 -9.10 5.25
C VAL A 215 -3.60 -9.78 5.91
N VAL A 216 -2.40 -9.18 5.83
CA VAL A 216 -1.23 -9.68 6.57
C VAL A 216 -1.39 -9.47 8.08
N GLY A 217 -2.41 -8.72 8.50
CA GLY A 217 -2.82 -8.54 9.87
C GLY A 217 -2.19 -7.35 10.60
N MET A 218 -1.44 -6.47 9.93
CA MET A 218 -0.79 -5.31 10.56
C MET A 218 -1.64 -4.04 10.61
N GLU A 219 -2.77 -4.01 9.89
CA GLU A 219 -3.82 -3.01 9.99
C GLU A 219 -5.15 -3.70 10.32
N PRO A 220 -5.99 -3.19 11.25
CA PRO A 220 -7.31 -3.74 11.49
C PRO A 220 -8.14 -3.68 10.22
N ILE A 221 -8.69 -4.81 9.78
CA ILE A 221 -9.24 -4.98 8.42
C ILE A 221 -10.35 -3.97 8.08
N HIS A 222 -11.15 -3.56 9.06
CA HIS A 222 -12.23 -2.58 8.87
C HIS A 222 -11.75 -1.13 8.74
N MET A 223 -10.46 -0.88 9.03
CA MET A 223 -9.85 0.45 8.89
C MET A 223 -9.23 0.69 7.51
N VAL A 224 -9.12 -0.35 6.68
CA VAL A 224 -8.44 -0.28 5.39
C VAL A 224 -9.21 0.58 4.38
N SER A 225 -10.49 0.29 4.14
CA SER A 225 -11.27 0.86 3.03
C SER A 225 -11.70 2.33 3.16
N PRO A 226 -12.00 2.88 4.37
CA PRO A 226 -12.50 4.23 4.49
C PRO A 226 -11.61 5.27 3.83
N ALA A 227 -12.23 6.30 3.22
CA ALA A 227 -11.48 7.40 2.61
C ALA A 227 -10.64 8.16 3.65
N SER A 228 -9.61 8.89 3.19
CA SER A 228 -8.74 9.67 4.09
C SER A 228 -9.51 10.72 4.91
N GLN A 229 -10.56 11.32 4.31
CA GLN A 229 -11.41 12.32 4.97
C GLN A 229 -12.60 11.73 5.73
N ASP A 230 -12.67 10.41 5.87
CA ASP A 230 -13.75 9.78 6.64
C ASP A 230 -13.62 10.11 8.13
N PRO A 231 -14.70 10.58 8.78
CA PRO A 231 -14.69 10.93 10.20
C PRO A 231 -14.26 9.78 11.11
N ARG A 232 -14.54 8.52 10.75
CA ARG A 232 -14.09 7.34 11.51
C ARG A 232 -12.61 7.35 11.81
N ARG A 233 -11.77 7.86 10.88
CA ARG A 233 -10.31 7.90 11.03
C ARG A 233 -9.81 8.84 12.12
N THR A 234 -10.60 9.83 12.51
CA THR A 234 -10.23 10.80 13.56
C THR A 234 -11.11 10.74 14.80
N GLU A 235 -12.29 10.14 14.72
CA GLU A 235 -13.27 10.14 15.81
C GLU A 235 -13.44 8.75 16.45
N VAL A 236 -13.22 7.66 15.70
CA VAL A 236 -13.49 6.29 16.15
C VAL A 236 -12.20 5.46 16.24
N PHE A 237 -11.42 5.45 15.18
CA PHE A 237 -10.24 4.57 15.07
C PHE A 237 -9.13 4.86 16.10
N PRO A 238 -8.86 6.12 16.53
CA PRO A 238 -7.83 6.39 17.52
C PRO A 238 -7.99 5.60 18.82
N GLU A 239 -9.19 5.57 19.38
CA GLU A 239 -9.46 4.82 20.61
C GLU A 239 -9.38 3.31 20.41
N GLN A 240 -9.82 2.80 19.26
CA GLN A 240 -9.70 1.39 18.92
C GLN A 240 -8.22 0.96 18.77
N LEU A 241 -7.40 1.77 18.08
CA LEU A 241 -5.98 1.50 17.91
C LEU A 241 -5.23 1.45 19.24
N VAL A 242 -5.54 2.37 20.15
CA VAL A 242 -4.97 2.37 21.50
C VAL A 242 -5.36 1.10 22.26
N GLY A 243 -6.63 0.70 22.19
CA GLY A 243 -7.09 -0.55 22.83
C GLY A 243 -6.43 -1.80 22.25
N PHE A 244 -6.21 -1.85 20.94
CA PHE A 244 -5.49 -2.96 20.31
C PHE A 244 -4.00 -2.96 20.71
N LEU A 245 -3.35 -1.80 20.75
CA LEU A 245 -1.95 -1.71 21.18
C LEU A 245 -1.77 -2.20 22.63
N ASP A 246 -2.66 -1.79 23.55
CA ASP A 246 -2.70 -2.30 24.92
C ASP A 246 -2.76 -3.83 24.96
N ASN A 247 -3.63 -4.42 24.14
CA ASN A 247 -3.79 -5.87 24.04
C ASN A 247 -2.52 -6.56 23.53
N LEU A 248 -1.89 -5.99 22.48
CA LEU A 248 -0.64 -6.51 21.93
C LEU A 248 0.49 -6.49 22.96
N ILE A 249 0.68 -5.36 23.67
CA ILE A 249 1.69 -5.20 24.71
C ILE A 249 1.43 -6.20 25.85
N SER A 250 0.17 -6.28 26.32
CA SER A 250 -0.22 -7.17 27.41
C SER A 250 0.04 -8.65 27.11
N LYS A 251 -0.24 -9.06 25.87
CA LYS A 251 -0.05 -10.44 25.39
C LYS A 251 1.34 -10.70 24.83
N ASN A 252 2.18 -9.68 24.73
CA ASN A 252 3.49 -9.74 24.08
C ASN A 252 3.42 -10.29 22.64
N ILE A 253 2.41 -9.84 21.88
CA ILE A 253 2.27 -10.18 20.46
C ILE A 253 3.13 -9.19 19.66
N THR A 254 4.07 -9.72 18.91
CA THR A 254 5.01 -8.94 18.10
C THR A 254 4.63 -8.94 16.62
N PRO A 255 5.14 -8.00 15.81
CA PRO A 255 4.90 -8.00 14.38
C PRO A 255 5.28 -9.29 13.67
N ARG A 256 6.32 -10.00 14.09
CA ARG A 256 6.72 -11.29 13.49
C ARG A 256 5.84 -12.47 13.93
N ASP A 257 5.05 -12.32 14.98
CA ASP A 257 3.99 -13.29 15.31
C ASP A 257 2.81 -13.12 14.34
N VAL A 258 2.53 -11.89 13.93
CA VAL A 258 1.46 -11.51 12.99
C VAL A 258 1.88 -11.77 11.54
N VAL A 259 3.03 -11.23 11.14
CA VAL A 259 3.56 -11.35 9.76
C VAL A 259 4.41 -12.61 9.67
N ASN A 260 3.78 -13.67 9.25
CA ASN A 260 4.37 -15.00 9.10
C ASN A 260 4.10 -15.54 7.68
N ARG A 261 4.56 -16.77 7.42
CA ARG A 261 4.41 -17.42 6.11
C ARG A 261 2.96 -17.37 5.61
N ASP A 262 2.02 -17.77 6.45
CA ASP A 262 0.63 -17.95 6.04
C ASP A 262 -0.08 -16.62 5.85
N SER A 263 0.21 -15.61 6.68
CA SER A 263 -0.34 -14.27 6.53
C SER A 263 0.21 -13.54 5.29
N ILE A 264 1.50 -13.69 4.97
CA ILE A 264 2.08 -13.16 3.73
C ILE A 264 1.46 -13.84 2.51
N ARG A 265 1.30 -15.16 2.55
CA ARG A 265 0.65 -15.94 1.49
C ARG A 265 -0.79 -15.48 1.28
N ASN A 266 -1.56 -15.31 2.34
CA ASN A 266 -2.91 -14.75 2.28
C ASN A 266 -2.95 -13.39 1.57
N ALA A 267 -2.05 -12.49 1.96
CA ALA A 267 -2.00 -11.14 1.41
C ALA A 267 -1.67 -11.12 -0.09
N VAL A 268 -0.79 -12.03 -0.56
CA VAL A 268 -0.48 -12.20 -1.98
C VAL A 268 -1.68 -12.76 -2.76
N ILE A 269 -2.39 -13.75 -2.19
CA ILE A 269 -3.63 -14.29 -2.80
C ILE A 269 -4.68 -13.19 -2.93
N VAL A 270 -4.86 -12.39 -1.89
CA VAL A 270 -5.81 -11.25 -1.95
C VAL A 270 -5.37 -10.21 -2.97
N ALA A 271 -4.07 -9.93 -3.11
CA ALA A 271 -3.58 -9.04 -4.16
C ALA A 271 -3.91 -9.57 -5.58
N MET A 272 -3.88 -10.89 -5.80
CA MET A 272 -4.38 -11.50 -7.04
C MET A 272 -5.89 -11.29 -7.21
N ALA A 273 -6.66 -11.51 -6.12
CA ALA A 273 -8.11 -11.45 -6.12
C ALA A 273 -8.67 -10.03 -6.31
N VAL A 274 -7.92 -8.99 -5.98
CA VAL A 274 -8.33 -7.61 -6.25
C VAL A 274 -7.78 -7.06 -7.57
N GLY A 275 -7.07 -7.88 -8.36
CA GLY A 275 -6.39 -7.41 -9.56
C GLY A 275 -5.35 -6.32 -9.27
N GLY A 276 -4.62 -6.49 -8.19
CA GLY A 276 -3.72 -5.51 -7.61
C GLY A 276 -2.54 -5.11 -8.50
N SER A 277 -1.71 -4.21 -7.98
CA SER A 277 -0.51 -3.72 -8.65
C SER A 277 0.57 -4.79 -8.75
N THR A 278 1.32 -4.80 -9.85
CA THR A 278 2.54 -5.62 -10.02
C THR A 278 3.60 -5.33 -8.96
N ASN A 279 3.55 -4.15 -8.34
CA ASN A 279 4.46 -3.76 -7.26
C ASN A 279 4.37 -4.66 -6.02
N VAL A 280 3.30 -5.44 -5.85
CA VAL A 280 3.24 -6.45 -4.79
C VAL A 280 4.41 -7.44 -4.89
N MET A 281 4.84 -7.80 -6.11
CA MET A 281 5.97 -8.70 -6.34
C MET A 281 7.33 -8.05 -6.12
N LEU A 282 7.39 -6.73 -6.00
CA LEU A 282 8.57 -6.00 -5.53
C LEU A 282 8.58 -5.86 -4.00
N HIS A 283 7.39 -5.74 -3.39
CA HIS A 283 7.26 -5.41 -1.98
C HIS A 283 7.09 -6.62 -1.07
N ALA A 284 6.42 -7.68 -1.51
CA ALA A 284 6.27 -8.90 -0.73
C ALA A 284 7.62 -9.59 -0.42
N PRO A 285 8.61 -9.67 -1.34
CA PRO A 285 9.94 -10.14 -1.00
C PRO A 285 10.65 -9.31 0.08
N GLU A 286 10.53 -7.99 0.07
CA GLU A 286 11.10 -7.13 1.10
C GLU A 286 10.44 -7.36 2.47
N ILE A 287 9.12 -7.45 2.51
CA ILE A 287 8.37 -7.76 3.72
C ILE A 287 8.77 -9.14 4.26
N THR A 288 8.95 -10.12 3.37
CA THR A 288 9.42 -11.48 3.70
C THR A 288 10.79 -11.44 4.37
N ARG A 289 11.73 -10.69 3.79
CA ARG A 289 13.08 -10.49 4.35
C ARG A 289 13.03 -9.83 5.74
N ALA A 290 12.27 -8.75 5.88
CA ALA A 290 12.10 -8.03 7.15
C ALA A 290 11.44 -8.90 8.23
N ALA A 291 10.54 -9.81 7.84
CA ALA A 291 9.94 -10.79 8.74
C ALA A 291 10.92 -11.89 9.20
N GLY A 292 12.11 -11.98 8.60
CA GLY A 292 13.18 -12.89 8.99
C GLY A 292 13.28 -14.16 8.15
N TYR A 293 12.59 -14.23 7.01
CA TYR A 293 12.71 -15.32 6.04
C TYR A 293 13.86 -15.07 5.06
N SER A 294 14.39 -16.11 4.46
CA SER A 294 15.52 -16.02 3.52
C SER A 294 15.11 -15.56 2.14
N SER A 295 13.95 -16.05 1.65
CA SER A 295 13.47 -15.79 0.29
C SER A 295 11.95 -15.90 0.23
N PHE A 296 11.32 -15.01 -0.53
CA PHE A 296 9.88 -15.13 -0.82
C PHE A 296 9.57 -16.40 -1.59
N TYR A 297 10.38 -16.74 -2.60
CA TYR A 297 10.10 -17.86 -3.47
C TYR A 297 10.39 -19.23 -2.84
N ASP A 298 11.30 -19.30 -1.88
CA ASP A 298 11.63 -20.54 -1.19
C ASP A 298 10.78 -20.76 0.07
N ASP A 299 10.49 -19.67 0.80
CA ASP A 299 9.87 -19.78 2.13
C ASP A 299 8.35 -19.53 2.10
N ILE A 300 7.84 -18.70 1.18
CA ILE A 300 6.44 -18.28 1.16
C ILE A 300 5.67 -18.94 0.02
N MET A 301 6.08 -18.72 -1.23
CA MET A 301 5.34 -19.17 -2.41
C MET A 301 6.27 -19.28 -3.63
N SER A 302 6.42 -20.47 -4.20
CA SER A 302 7.22 -20.63 -5.41
C SER A 302 6.60 -19.93 -6.63
N ALA A 303 7.40 -19.67 -7.66
CA ALA A 303 6.92 -19.05 -8.89
C ALA A 303 5.87 -19.94 -9.61
N GLU A 304 6.05 -21.26 -9.53
CA GLU A 304 5.10 -22.23 -10.07
C GLU A 304 3.78 -22.19 -9.31
N GLU A 305 3.82 -22.17 -7.96
CA GLU A 305 2.63 -22.06 -7.13
C GLU A 305 1.92 -20.73 -7.36
N PHE A 306 2.65 -19.60 -7.42
CA PHE A 306 2.09 -18.29 -7.74
C PHE A 306 1.32 -18.33 -9.05
N ASN A 307 1.94 -18.84 -10.11
CA ASN A 307 1.31 -18.94 -11.42
C ASN A 307 0.12 -19.88 -11.43
N TYR A 308 0.19 -21.03 -10.75
CA TYR A 308 -0.93 -21.96 -10.62
C TYR A 308 -2.12 -21.29 -9.90
N LEU A 309 -1.89 -20.68 -8.74
CA LEU A 309 -2.94 -19.98 -8.00
C LEU A 309 -3.61 -18.91 -8.83
N SER A 310 -2.83 -18.09 -9.50
CA SER A 310 -3.35 -16.99 -10.30
C SER A 310 -4.04 -17.44 -11.60
N ARG A 311 -3.71 -18.61 -12.16
CA ARG A 311 -4.32 -19.12 -13.40
C ARG A 311 -5.58 -19.93 -13.16
N GLU A 312 -5.55 -20.76 -12.12
CA GLU A 312 -6.50 -21.86 -11.99
C GLU A 312 -7.39 -21.75 -10.74
N VAL A 313 -6.96 -20.93 -9.74
CA VAL A 313 -7.57 -21.00 -8.41
C VAL A 313 -8.17 -19.68 -7.95
N VAL A 314 -7.43 -18.59 -8.06
CA VAL A 314 -7.81 -17.27 -7.51
C VAL A 314 -8.44 -16.39 -8.59
N PRO A 315 -9.74 -16.11 -8.52
CA PRO A 315 -10.41 -15.20 -9.47
C PRO A 315 -10.21 -13.72 -9.04
N VAL A 316 -10.53 -12.79 -9.96
CA VAL A 316 -10.66 -11.37 -9.60
C VAL A 316 -12.07 -11.09 -9.09
N LEU A 317 -12.16 -10.51 -7.87
CA LEU A 317 -13.41 -10.29 -7.15
C LEU A 317 -13.86 -8.83 -7.11
N VAL A 318 -13.07 -7.89 -7.62
CA VAL A 318 -13.34 -6.47 -7.49
C VAL A 318 -13.32 -5.78 -8.84
N ASN A 319 -14.42 -5.05 -9.14
CA ASN A 319 -14.53 -4.20 -10.31
C ASN A 319 -13.96 -2.80 -10.00
N ALA A 320 -12.63 -2.71 -9.84
CA ALA A 320 -11.97 -1.47 -9.47
C ALA A 320 -10.99 -0.96 -10.54
N ARG A 321 -10.83 0.37 -10.65
CA ARG A 321 -9.81 0.98 -11.51
C ARG A 321 -8.42 0.45 -11.13
N PRO A 322 -7.52 0.23 -12.12
CA PRO A 322 -7.55 0.77 -13.49
C PRO A 322 -8.35 -0.07 -14.52
N PHE A 323 -8.61 -1.34 -14.27
CA PHE A 323 -9.26 -2.23 -15.24
C PHE A 323 -10.79 -2.33 -15.07
N GLY A 324 -11.30 -1.86 -13.95
CA GLY A 324 -12.72 -1.71 -13.66
C GLY A 324 -13.13 -0.23 -13.60
N THR A 325 -14.31 0.01 -13.04
CA THR A 325 -14.94 1.35 -13.06
C THR A 325 -14.99 2.03 -11.71
N HIS A 326 -14.86 1.26 -10.62
CA HIS A 326 -15.05 1.73 -9.25
C HIS A 326 -13.75 2.13 -8.55
N SER A 327 -13.87 2.85 -7.45
CA SER A 327 -12.79 3.31 -6.59
C SER A 327 -12.79 2.56 -5.24
N MET A 328 -11.80 2.79 -4.41
CA MET A 328 -11.76 2.24 -3.05
C MET A 328 -12.90 2.74 -2.17
N VAL A 329 -13.40 3.95 -2.44
CA VAL A 329 -14.57 4.50 -1.72
C VAL A 329 -15.82 3.71 -2.04
N ASP A 330 -16.01 3.30 -3.29
CA ASP A 330 -17.15 2.46 -3.67
C ASP A 330 -17.08 1.08 -2.98
N ILE A 331 -15.89 0.53 -2.82
CA ILE A 331 -15.67 -0.70 -2.05
C ILE A 331 -16.04 -0.50 -0.57
N ASP A 332 -15.65 0.63 0.05
CA ASP A 332 -16.05 0.94 1.43
C ASP A 332 -17.57 1.04 1.60
N GLU A 333 -18.25 1.69 0.67
CA GLU A 333 -19.71 1.82 0.65
C GLU A 333 -20.46 0.49 0.54
N LYS A 334 -19.81 -0.53 -0.07
CA LYS A 334 -20.34 -1.90 -0.17
C LYS A 334 -19.92 -2.80 0.99
N GLY A 335 -19.34 -2.25 2.03
CA GLY A 335 -18.95 -2.96 3.24
C GLY A 335 -17.46 -3.19 3.43
N GLY A 336 -16.63 -2.66 2.55
CA GLY A 336 -15.17 -2.70 2.66
C GLY A 336 -14.52 -4.00 2.22
N ILE A 337 -13.19 -4.06 2.38
CA ILE A 337 -12.39 -5.24 1.96
C ILE A 337 -12.79 -6.52 2.70
N GLN A 338 -13.31 -6.42 3.90
CA GLN A 338 -13.78 -7.56 4.69
C GLN A 338 -14.87 -8.38 4.00
N VAL A 339 -15.58 -7.82 3.02
CA VAL A 339 -16.60 -8.52 2.23
C VAL A 339 -15.96 -9.63 1.39
N PHE A 340 -14.98 -9.29 0.55
CA PHE A 340 -14.32 -10.30 -0.29
C PHE A 340 -13.32 -11.15 0.49
N VAL A 341 -12.74 -10.64 1.59
CA VAL A 341 -11.88 -11.44 2.48
C VAL A 341 -12.70 -12.55 3.14
N ARG A 342 -13.94 -12.27 3.59
CA ARG A 342 -14.83 -13.31 4.08
C ARG A 342 -15.10 -14.37 3.02
N ASP A 343 -15.41 -13.98 1.79
CA ASP A 343 -15.73 -14.92 0.72
C ASP A 343 -14.53 -15.82 0.36
N LEU A 344 -13.32 -15.27 0.41
CA LEU A 344 -12.08 -16.02 0.25
C LEU A 344 -11.81 -17.00 1.40
N LEU A 345 -12.12 -16.60 2.67
CA LEU A 345 -12.05 -17.48 3.83
C LEU A 345 -13.05 -18.64 3.72
N GLU A 346 -14.31 -18.35 3.42
CA GLU A 346 -15.39 -19.35 3.26
C GLU A 346 -15.09 -20.33 2.11
N SER A 347 -14.36 -19.89 1.10
CA SER A 347 -13.92 -20.71 -0.03
C SER A 347 -12.64 -21.50 0.24
N GLY A 348 -12.01 -21.32 1.40
CA GLY A 348 -10.77 -22.00 1.78
C GLY A 348 -9.53 -21.54 0.99
N LEU A 349 -9.58 -20.37 0.35
CA LEU A 349 -8.48 -19.84 -0.45
C LEU A 349 -7.41 -19.15 0.42
N ILE A 350 -7.78 -18.67 1.59
CA ILE A 350 -6.88 -18.05 2.58
C ILE A 350 -7.10 -18.67 3.96
N ASP A 351 -6.05 -18.65 4.80
CA ASP A 351 -6.09 -19.18 6.18
C ASP A 351 -6.59 -18.08 7.15
N GLY A 352 -7.68 -18.37 7.83
CA GLY A 352 -8.27 -17.48 8.82
C GLY A 352 -7.67 -17.58 10.23
N ASN A 353 -6.81 -18.58 10.51
CA ASN A 353 -6.22 -18.77 11.82
C ASN A 353 -5.02 -17.85 12.09
N VAL A 354 -4.57 -17.07 11.09
CA VAL A 354 -3.48 -16.10 11.27
C VAL A 354 -3.87 -15.05 12.31
N ILE A 355 -2.98 -14.82 13.29
CA ILE A 355 -3.15 -13.76 14.29
C ILE A 355 -2.98 -12.39 13.66
N THR A 356 -3.63 -11.38 14.22
CA THR A 356 -3.57 -10.02 13.69
C THR A 356 -3.21 -9.00 14.77
N CYS A 357 -2.95 -7.77 14.36
CA CYS A 357 -2.66 -6.63 15.26
C CYS A 357 -3.82 -6.27 16.21
N THR A 358 -4.99 -6.85 16.07
CA THR A 358 -6.07 -6.71 17.06
C THR A 358 -5.92 -7.68 18.23
N GLY A 359 -5.00 -8.65 18.12
CA GLY A 359 -4.81 -9.73 19.10
C GLY A 359 -5.85 -10.85 18.97
N SER A 360 -6.61 -10.88 17.88
CA SER A 360 -7.51 -11.95 17.46
C SER A 360 -7.10 -12.47 16.07
N THR A 361 -7.65 -13.61 15.67
CA THR A 361 -7.41 -14.17 14.34
C THR A 361 -8.17 -13.40 13.25
N LEU A 362 -7.77 -13.60 12.00
CA LEU A 362 -8.47 -13.01 10.85
C LEU A 362 -9.93 -13.49 10.77
N SER A 363 -10.19 -14.79 11.01
CA SER A 363 -11.56 -15.32 11.05
C SER A 363 -12.39 -14.67 12.15
N GLU A 364 -11.86 -14.54 13.37
CA GLU A 364 -12.57 -13.88 14.48
C GLU A 364 -12.89 -12.41 14.18
N GLN A 365 -11.98 -11.67 13.51
CA GLN A 365 -12.29 -10.31 13.07
C GLN A 365 -13.45 -10.29 12.09
N ILE A 366 -13.45 -11.14 11.08
CA ILE A 366 -14.50 -11.20 10.06
C ILE A 366 -15.85 -11.61 10.67
N GLU A 367 -15.85 -12.60 11.57
CA GLU A 367 -17.06 -13.03 12.29
C GLU A 367 -17.65 -11.89 13.15
N ASN A 368 -16.81 -11.13 13.84
CA ASN A 368 -17.25 -9.99 14.66
C ASN A 368 -17.78 -8.84 13.83
N LEU A 369 -17.16 -8.54 12.67
CA LEU A 369 -17.56 -7.46 11.78
C LEU A 369 -18.86 -7.75 11.01
N ARG A 370 -19.17 -9.02 10.75
CA ARG A 370 -20.35 -9.48 10.00
C ARG A 370 -20.56 -8.71 8.69
N PRO A 371 -19.57 -8.68 7.78
CA PRO A 371 -19.68 -7.94 6.55
C PRO A 371 -20.89 -8.41 5.71
N PRO A 372 -21.52 -7.54 4.90
CA PRO A 372 -22.61 -7.94 4.01
C PRO A 372 -22.12 -8.91 2.93
N PRO A 373 -23.00 -9.62 2.24
CA PRO A 373 -22.63 -10.42 1.06
C PRO A 373 -22.10 -9.51 -0.06
N PRO A 374 -21.27 -10.07 -0.99
CA PRO A 374 -20.90 -9.37 -2.22
C PRO A 374 -22.12 -8.87 -2.98
N ASP A 375 -22.06 -7.65 -3.53
CA ASP A 375 -23.17 -7.00 -4.20
C ASP A 375 -23.31 -7.39 -5.69
N GLY A 376 -22.28 -7.97 -6.27
CA GLY A 376 -22.22 -8.40 -7.69
C GLY A 376 -22.07 -7.25 -8.70
N GLU A 377 -21.75 -6.05 -8.23
CA GLU A 377 -21.49 -4.86 -9.05
C GLU A 377 -20.07 -4.30 -8.80
N VAL A 378 -19.74 -4.01 -7.56
CA VAL A 378 -18.43 -3.53 -7.10
C VAL A 378 -17.61 -4.70 -6.58
N ILE A 379 -18.21 -5.54 -5.74
CA ILE A 379 -17.59 -6.70 -5.10
C ILE A 379 -18.32 -7.96 -5.55
N PHE A 380 -17.59 -8.89 -6.12
CA PHE A 380 -18.07 -10.17 -6.65
C PHE A 380 -17.70 -11.32 -5.72
N SER A 381 -18.43 -12.44 -5.83
CA SER A 381 -18.11 -13.65 -5.07
C SER A 381 -17.15 -14.56 -5.83
N VAL A 382 -16.47 -15.48 -5.10
CA VAL A 382 -15.63 -16.52 -5.70
C VAL A 382 -16.45 -17.41 -6.65
N LYS A 383 -17.74 -17.62 -6.35
CA LYS A 383 -18.63 -18.44 -7.21
C LYS A 383 -19.09 -17.72 -8.48
N SER A 384 -19.12 -16.40 -8.47
CA SER A 384 -19.49 -15.56 -9.63
C SER A 384 -18.53 -14.36 -9.69
N PRO A 385 -17.28 -14.58 -10.12
CA PRO A 385 -16.23 -13.56 -10.05
C PRO A 385 -16.36 -12.53 -11.16
N PHE A 386 -15.76 -11.36 -10.94
CA PHE A 386 -15.62 -10.33 -11.97
C PHE A 386 -14.79 -10.81 -13.16
N LYS A 387 -13.66 -11.51 -12.89
CA LYS A 387 -12.88 -12.24 -13.90
C LYS A 387 -12.51 -13.62 -13.33
N PRO A 388 -12.51 -14.68 -14.18
CA PRO A 388 -12.31 -16.04 -13.71
C PRO A 388 -10.89 -16.36 -13.26
N THR A 389 -9.90 -15.53 -13.65
CA THR A 389 -8.48 -15.77 -13.34
C THR A 389 -7.89 -14.55 -12.65
N GLY A 390 -6.91 -14.77 -11.76
CA GLY A 390 -6.20 -13.72 -11.05
C GLY A 390 -5.44 -12.75 -11.97
N GLY A 391 -5.19 -11.56 -11.45
CA GLY A 391 -4.71 -10.43 -12.24
C GLY A 391 -3.21 -10.41 -12.52
N LEU A 392 -2.40 -11.30 -11.93
CA LEU A 392 -0.94 -11.24 -11.99
C LEU A 392 -0.34 -12.54 -12.52
N ARG A 393 0.76 -12.45 -13.29
CA ARG A 393 1.55 -13.59 -13.77
C ARG A 393 3.03 -13.33 -13.65
N LEU A 394 3.78 -14.35 -13.29
CA LEU A 394 5.23 -14.35 -13.41
C LEU A 394 5.61 -14.96 -14.77
N LEU A 395 6.47 -14.27 -15.50
CA LEU A 395 6.93 -14.69 -16.81
C LEU A 395 8.42 -14.92 -16.81
N GLY A 396 8.87 -15.95 -17.52
CA GLY A 396 10.27 -16.24 -17.80
C GLY A 396 10.50 -16.42 -19.30
N GLY A 397 11.75 -16.45 -19.70
CA GLY A 397 12.16 -16.64 -21.08
C GLY A 397 13.53 -16.01 -21.36
N ASN A 398 13.92 -15.88 -22.62
CA ASN A 398 15.21 -15.33 -23.00
C ASN A 398 15.43 -13.85 -22.63
N LEU A 399 14.34 -13.07 -22.41
CA LEU A 399 14.40 -11.69 -21.92
C LEU A 399 14.32 -11.60 -20.39
N SER A 400 13.84 -12.63 -19.71
CA SER A 400 13.75 -12.73 -18.25
C SER A 400 14.04 -14.17 -17.83
N PRO A 401 15.30 -14.63 -17.87
CA PRO A 401 15.67 -16.02 -17.63
C PRO A 401 15.33 -16.50 -16.21
N ASP A 402 15.35 -15.59 -15.23
CA ASP A 402 15.09 -15.89 -13.81
C ASP A 402 13.61 -15.80 -13.43
N GLN A 403 12.68 -15.82 -14.38
CA GLN A 403 11.24 -15.68 -14.15
C GLN A 403 10.87 -14.42 -13.31
N SER A 404 11.62 -13.34 -13.49
CA SER A 404 11.49 -12.11 -12.71
C SER A 404 10.57 -11.07 -13.33
N ALA A 405 9.99 -11.35 -14.51
CA ALA A 405 9.02 -10.45 -15.14
C ALA A 405 7.62 -10.68 -14.59
N VAL A 406 6.89 -9.59 -14.33
CA VAL A 406 5.51 -9.62 -13.84
C VAL A 406 4.59 -9.02 -14.88
N LEU A 407 3.57 -9.78 -15.28
CA LEU A 407 2.51 -9.33 -16.18
C LEU A 407 1.24 -9.03 -15.39
N LYS A 408 0.64 -7.87 -15.64
CA LYS A 408 -0.71 -7.54 -15.16
C LYS A 408 -1.72 -7.93 -16.23
N LEU A 409 -2.52 -8.95 -15.94
CA LEU A 409 -3.55 -9.49 -16.83
C LEU A 409 -4.92 -8.90 -16.61
N ALA A 410 -5.19 -8.36 -15.44
CA ALA A 410 -6.52 -7.86 -15.07
C ALA A 410 -7.04 -6.78 -16.04
N GLY A 411 -6.13 -6.00 -16.68
CA GLY A 411 -6.45 -4.98 -17.66
C GLY A 411 -6.28 -5.40 -19.14
N VAL A 412 -5.94 -6.66 -19.41
CA VAL A 412 -5.76 -7.12 -20.80
C VAL A 412 -7.12 -7.39 -21.44
N GLU A 413 -7.57 -6.46 -22.26
CA GLU A 413 -8.78 -6.59 -23.07
C GLU A 413 -8.38 -6.69 -24.55
N GLY A 414 -8.29 -7.93 -25.06
CA GLY A 414 -7.97 -8.16 -26.48
C GLY A 414 -6.46 -8.22 -26.78
N GLY A 415 -6.13 -8.37 -28.03
CA GLY A 415 -4.75 -8.40 -28.57
C GLY A 415 -3.97 -9.68 -28.33
N LEU A 416 -4.45 -10.59 -27.48
CA LEU A 416 -3.84 -11.90 -27.30
C LEU A 416 -4.48 -12.96 -28.23
N GLU A 417 -3.63 -13.67 -28.95
CA GLU A 417 -4.00 -14.86 -29.73
C GLU A 417 -3.41 -16.09 -29.04
N ASN A 418 -4.25 -16.98 -28.55
CA ASN A 418 -3.82 -18.16 -27.77
C ASN A 418 -2.87 -17.81 -26.62
N ASN A 419 -3.21 -16.79 -25.83
CA ASN A 419 -2.38 -16.23 -24.74
C ASN A 419 -1.01 -15.70 -25.21
N THR A 420 -0.88 -15.32 -26.47
CA THR A 420 0.38 -14.81 -27.05
C THR A 420 0.14 -13.45 -27.67
N PHE A 421 0.98 -12.47 -27.35
CA PHE A 421 1.08 -11.22 -28.08
C PHE A 421 2.26 -11.30 -29.07
N ARG A 422 2.02 -10.94 -30.34
CA ARG A 422 3.04 -10.80 -31.37
C ARG A 422 2.95 -9.43 -31.99
N GLY A 423 4.09 -8.76 -32.13
CA GLY A 423 4.13 -7.40 -32.66
C GLY A 423 5.53 -6.94 -33.00
N THR A 424 5.62 -5.71 -33.52
CA THR A 424 6.90 -5.06 -33.85
C THR A 424 7.44 -4.33 -32.63
N ALA A 425 8.68 -4.60 -32.26
CA ALA A 425 9.31 -3.92 -31.13
C ALA A 425 9.67 -2.47 -31.49
N ARG A 426 9.16 -1.52 -30.69
CA ARG A 426 9.58 -0.11 -30.67
C ARG A 426 10.32 0.16 -29.37
N VAL A 427 11.62 0.37 -29.47
CA VAL A 427 12.53 0.45 -28.32
C VAL A 427 12.85 1.89 -27.98
N PHE A 428 12.68 2.25 -26.71
CA PHE A 428 13.01 3.56 -26.17
C PHE A 428 14.00 3.44 -25.01
N ASP A 429 15.05 4.26 -25.04
CA ASP A 429 16.04 4.36 -23.98
C ASP A 429 15.55 5.35 -22.91
N GLY A 430 14.84 4.84 -21.94
CA GLY A 430 14.22 5.62 -20.86
C GLY A 430 12.81 6.16 -21.19
N GLU A 431 12.01 6.30 -20.12
CA GLU A 431 10.63 6.79 -20.19
C GLU A 431 10.54 8.18 -20.84
N GLN A 432 11.51 9.06 -20.56
CA GLN A 432 11.50 10.44 -21.11
C GLN A 432 11.59 10.46 -22.63
N ASN A 433 12.26 9.49 -23.25
CA ASN A 433 12.29 9.37 -24.70
C ASN A 433 10.95 8.89 -25.26
N LEU A 434 10.30 7.96 -24.56
CA LEU A 434 8.94 7.52 -24.91
C LEU A 434 7.95 8.68 -24.81
N LEU A 435 7.93 9.41 -23.69
CA LEU A 435 7.00 10.53 -23.47
C LEU A 435 7.14 11.61 -24.57
N ARG A 436 8.37 12.00 -24.92
CA ARG A 436 8.62 12.93 -26.02
C ARG A 436 8.11 12.40 -27.36
N HIS A 437 8.23 11.10 -27.62
CA HIS A 437 7.70 10.49 -28.84
C HIS A 437 6.17 10.51 -28.84
N LEU A 438 5.53 10.13 -27.73
CA LEU A 438 4.08 10.14 -27.60
C LEU A 438 3.48 11.55 -27.74
N GLU A 439 4.20 12.58 -27.32
CA GLU A 439 3.80 13.97 -27.43
C GLU A 439 3.94 14.49 -28.85
N SER A 440 5.09 14.24 -29.49
CA SER A 440 5.40 14.82 -30.82
C SER A 440 4.86 13.99 -31.97
N LYS A 441 4.69 12.67 -31.80
CA LYS A 441 4.40 11.74 -32.91
C LYS A 441 3.44 10.61 -32.49
N PRO A 442 2.31 10.89 -31.83
CA PRO A 442 1.40 9.85 -31.34
C PRO A 442 0.84 8.98 -32.49
N HIS A 443 0.81 9.52 -33.74
CA HIS A 443 0.32 8.82 -34.93
C HIS A 443 1.29 7.74 -35.44
N GLU A 444 2.56 7.73 -35.00
CA GLU A 444 3.54 6.74 -35.44
C GLU A 444 3.36 5.38 -34.71
N LEU A 445 2.64 5.33 -33.58
CA LEU A 445 2.27 4.06 -32.97
C LEU A 445 1.35 3.28 -33.93
N GLN A 446 1.63 2.01 -34.10
CA GLN A 446 0.84 1.13 -34.99
C GLN A 446 0.14 0.05 -34.17
N ASP A 447 -0.92 -0.51 -34.77
CA ASP A 447 -1.55 -1.70 -34.18
C ASP A 447 -0.53 -2.82 -34.04
N ARG A 448 -0.57 -3.50 -32.88
CA ARG A 448 0.35 -4.56 -32.48
C ARG A 448 1.82 -4.14 -32.33
N ASP A 449 2.11 -2.87 -32.06
CA ASP A 449 3.43 -2.47 -31.60
C ASP A 449 3.70 -3.04 -30.19
N MET A 450 4.92 -3.52 -29.93
CA MET A 450 5.45 -3.82 -28.62
C MET A 450 6.38 -2.68 -28.19
N ILE A 451 5.90 -1.81 -27.34
CA ILE A 451 6.70 -0.70 -26.80
C ILE A 451 7.62 -1.27 -25.74
N VAL A 452 8.93 -1.07 -25.89
CA VAL A 452 9.96 -1.54 -24.95
C VAL A 452 10.69 -0.33 -24.39
N VAL A 453 10.54 -0.08 -23.09
CA VAL A 453 11.27 0.96 -22.37
C VAL A 453 12.37 0.30 -21.56
N ARG A 454 13.63 0.59 -21.87
CA ARG A 454 14.79 0.00 -21.24
C ARG A 454 15.64 1.01 -20.47
N TYR A 455 16.57 0.52 -19.63
CA TYR A 455 17.43 1.33 -18.76
C TYR A 455 16.69 2.07 -17.64
N GLU A 456 15.56 1.50 -17.20
CA GLU A 456 14.78 1.95 -16.06
C GLU A 456 14.84 0.94 -14.89
N GLY A 457 15.62 -0.13 -15.02
CA GLY A 457 15.78 -1.18 -14.02
C GLY A 457 16.56 -0.76 -12.78
N PRO A 458 16.76 -1.70 -11.83
CA PRO A 458 17.39 -1.42 -10.53
C PRO A 458 18.90 -1.23 -10.61
N VAL A 459 19.56 -1.72 -11.65
CA VAL A 459 21.03 -1.63 -11.81
C VAL A 459 21.39 -0.26 -12.36
N GLY A 460 22.17 0.51 -11.59
CA GLY A 460 22.46 1.91 -11.93
C GLY A 460 21.40 2.84 -11.35
N GLY A 461 21.45 2.99 -10.04
CA GLY A 461 20.45 3.75 -9.30
C GLY A 461 20.65 5.28 -9.31
N PRO A 462 19.64 6.02 -8.82
CA PRO A 462 18.36 5.47 -8.41
C PRO A 462 17.58 4.96 -9.63
N GLY A 463 17.01 3.77 -9.49
CA GLY A 463 16.33 3.06 -10.57
C GLY A 463 14.88 2.69 -10.23
N MET A 464 14.28 1.90 -11.12
CA MET A 464 12.90 1.44 -10.99
C MET A 464 11.86 2.57 -10.88
N PRO A 465 11.91 3.62 -11.75
CA PRO A 465 10.86 4.62 -11.78
C PRO A 465 9.51 3.95 -12.07
N GLU A 466 8.46 4.48 -11.48
CA GLU A 466 7.10 3.99 -11.64
C GLU A 466 6.41 4.75 -12.76
N MET A 467 6.10 4.07 -13.86
CA MET A 467 5.57 4.69 -15.06
C MET A 467 4.03 4.69 -15.05
N LEU A 468 3.41 5.85 -14.79
CA LEU A 468 1.99 6.10 -14.90
C LEU A 468 1.66 7.01 -16.09
N ASP A 469 2.45 8.05 -16.32
CA ASP A 469 2.21 9.01 -17.40
C ASP A 469 2.25 8.31 -18.77
N SER A 470 3.30 7.55 -19.05
CA SER A 470 3.45 6.82 -20.32
C SER A 470 2.35 5.78 -20.52
N THR A 471 1.99 4.99 -19.48
CA THR A 471 0.90 4.00 -19.57
C THR A 471 -0.44 4.65 -19.85
N SER A 472 -0.74 5.75 -19.16
CA SER A 472 -2.02 6.47 -19.32
C SER A 472 -2.15 7.11 -20.71
N ARG A 473 -1.09 7.73 -21.25
CA ARG A 473 -1.07 8.29 -22.60
C ARG A 473 -1.22 7.22 -23.67
N ILE A 474 -0.49 6.09 -23.54
CA ILE A 474 -0.63 4.96 -24.48
C ILE A 474 -2.06 4.45 -24.46
N THR A 475 -2.66 4.27 -23.29
CA THR A 475 -4.05 3.81 -23.17
C THR A 475 -5.02 4.76 -23.87
N ALA A 476 -4.84 6.08 -23.70
CA ALA A 476 -5.67 7.08 -24.39
C ALA A 476 -5.50 6.99 -25.92
N ILE A 477 -4.27 6.95 -26.42
CA ILE A 477 -3.98 6.85 -27.87
C ILE A 477 -4.58 5.55 -28.44
N CYS A 478 -4.43 4.43 -27.74
CA CYS A 478 -4.96 3.15 -28.19
C CYS A 478 -6.49 3.18 -28.30
N ARG A 479 -7.17 3.71 -27.27
CA ARG A 479 -8.62 3.86 -27.25
C ARG A 479 -9.09 4.77 -28.42
N ASP A 480 -8.49 5.93 -28.57
CA ASP A 480 -8.90 6.95 -29.55
C ASP A 480 -8.67 6.50 -31.01
N ARG A 481 -7.69 5.62 -31.23
CA ARG A 481 -7.34 5.09 -32.57
C ARG A 481 -7.83 3.68 -32.83
N GLY A 482 -8.38 2.99 -31.82
CA GLY A 482 -8.83 1.60 -31.95
C GLY A 482 -7.69 0.61 -32.23
N ILE A 483 -6.48 0.86 -31.70
CA ILE A 483 -5.30 0.01 -31.85
C ILE A 483 -4.97 -0.71 -30.54
N VAL A 484 -4.29 -1.84 -30.64
CA VAL A 484 -3.81 -2.62 -29.48
C VAL A 484 -2.29 -2.67 -29.51
N VAL A 485 -1.66 -2.24 -28.43
CA VAL A 485 -0.21 -2.33 -28.23
C VAL A 485 0.10 -3.03 -26.93
N ALA A 486 1.31 -3.59 -26.82
CA ALA A 486 1.83 -4.07 -25.56
C ALA A 486 2.96 -3.17 -25.05
N LEU A 487 3.16 -3.11 -23.76
CA LEU A 487 4.19 -2.32 -23.11
C LEU A 487 5.05 -3.20 -22.20
N MET A 488 6.36 -3.07 -22.32
CA MET A 488 7.36 -3.79 -21.54
C MET A 488 8.42 -2.82 -21.04
N THR A 489 8.91 -3.06 -19.82
CA THR A 489 10.04 -2.31 -19.24
C THR A 489 10.85 -3.20 -18.30
N ASP A 490 12.12 -2.87 -18.11
CA ASP A 490 12.96 -3.36 -17.02
C ASP A 490 12.76 -2.55 -15.71
N GLY A 491 11.97 -1.49 -15.77
CA GLY A 491 11.45 -0.74 -14.64
C GLY A 491 10.17 -1.35 -14.06
N ARG A 492 9.19 -0.50 -13.73
CA ARG A 492 7.88 -0.94 -13.20
C ARG A 492 6.75 0.01 -13.57
N PHE A 493 5.53 -0.46 -13.43
CA PHE A 493 4.32 0.31 -13.69
C PHE A 493 3.57 0.64 -12.41
N SER A 494 2.92 1.81 -12.37
CA SER A 494 2.10 2.23 -11.22
C SER A 494 0.79 1.44 -11.11
N GLY A 495 0.20 1.04 -12.18
CA GLY A 495 -1.11 0.38 -12.18
C GLY A 495 -2.18 1.17 -12.92
N GLY A 496 -1.78 2.20 -13.68
CA GLY A 496 -2.65 2.95 -14.58
C GLY A 496 -2.79 2.27 -15.93
#